data_2d0df848f5eb811a0683ac701f7e7849
#
_entry.id   2d0df848f5eb811a0683ac701f7e7849
#
_cell.length_a   1.000
_cell.length_b   1.000
_cell.length_c   1.000
_cell.angle_alpha   90.00
_cell.angle_beta   90.00
_cell.angle_gamma   90.00
#
_symmetry.space_group_name_H-M   'P 1'
#
loop_
_entity.id
_entity.type
_entity.pdbx_description
1 polymer ?
#
loop_
_entity_poly.entity_id
_entity_poly.type
_entity_poly.pdbx_seq_one_letter_code
_entity_poly.pdbx_strand_id
1 'polypeptide(L)'
;MTNAMKNHIITNLFRCMAVSALALGAAACSDWTETEAVEQQVQRPADQDSAFWAEYTAALREYKQSEHFLTYARLYNSPTPSASEKDYMRCLPDSLDIVSLTNADNFSRFDAEDMVTMHEKGTRVLYQVDYAARKAEFADAAALKTYLDGVIAAVAANDLDGYSFTADPLDATATASIVATLSAAKTDGQLLVYEGNPLFVAEADRAKLDYVVLDTEATTDITTLKLQVVNATGYAGIAPERLLLAAAAGAPLYDEEVVEHAAITEMAERVVSLGPLAGLAAYDIDNDYYDVERNYPLLSDAIQLLNPSK
;
A
#
# COMPACT_ATOMS: atom_id res chain seq x y z
N MET A 1 -81.98 -24.96 31.89
CA MET A 1 -80.59 -25.12 31.36
C MET A 1 -79.67 -25.14 32.53
N THR A 2 -79.07 -26.24 32.86
CA THR A 2 -78.27 -26.50 34.04
C THR A 2 -76.88 -25.86 33.88
N ASN A 3 -76.31 -25.42 35.00
CA ASN A 3 -74.95 -24.78 35.06
C ASN A 3 -73.85 -25.57 34.35
N ALA A 4 -74.03 -26.90 34.25
CA ALA A 4 -73.06 -27.76 33.55
C ALA A 4 -73.06 -27.52 32.04
N MET A 5 -74.13 -27.14 31.40
CA MET A 5 -74.22 -26.83 29.98
C MET A 5 -73.56 -25.48 29.61
N LYS A 6 -73.65 -24.48 30.54
CA LYS A 6 -72.98 -23.18 30.36
C LYS A 6 -71.49 -23.31 30.43
N ASN A 7 -70.98 -24.12 31.39
CA ASN A 7 -69.53 -24.33 31.49
C ASN A 7 -68.92 -25.07 30.29
N HIS A 8 -69.64 -26.02 29.71
CA HIS A 8 -69.21 -26.73 28.49
C HIS A 8 -69.13 -25.79 27.27
N ILE A 9 -70.09 -24.89 27.12
CA ILE A 9 -70.11 -23.91 26.02
C ILE A 9 -68.98 -22.91 26.16
N ILE A 10 -68.70 -22.38 27.37
CA ILE A 10 -67.61 -21.45 27.66
C ILE A 10 -66.24 -22.14 27.45
N THR A 11 -66.03 -23.35 27.88
CA THR A 11 -64.80 -24.10 27.72
C THR A 11 -64.49 -24.41 26.24
N ASN A 12 -65.52 -24.74 25.47
CA ASN A 12 -65.34 -24.96 24.03
C ASN A 12 -65.09 -23.67 23.23
N LEU A 13 -65.72 -22.54 23.65
CA LEU A 13 -65.42 -21.23 23.03
C LEU A 13 -63.99 -20.78 23.29
N PHE A 14 -63.46 -21.01 24.53
CA PHE A 14 -62.07 -20.70 24.85
C PHE A 14 -61.08 -21.61 24.09
N ARG A 15 -61.44 -22.90 23.90
CA ARG A 15 -60.61 -23.81 23.08
C ARG A 15 -60.57 -23.42 21.61
N CYS A 16 -61.70 -23.01 21.03
CA CYS A 16 -61.76 -22.52 19.65
C CYS A 16 -61.01 -21.21 19.47
N MET A 17 -61.05 -20.24 20.43
CA MET A 17 -60.26 -19.02 20.38
C MET A 17 -58.76 -19.28 20.53
N ALA A 18 -58.34 -20.22 21.39
CA ALA A 18 -56.96 -20.57 21.56
C ALA A 18 -56.35 -21.23 20.30
N VAL A 19 -57.11 -22.07 19.61
CA VAL A 19 -56.67 -22.70 18.35
C VAL A 19 -56.63 -21.69 17.22
N SER A 20 -57.56 -20.73 17.16
CA SER A 20 -57.56 -19.65 16.15
C SER A 20 -56.39 -18.68 16.36
N ALA A 21 -56.01 -18.38 17.61
CA ALA A 21 -54.86 -17.52 17.93
C ALA A 21 -53.52 -18.19 17.59
N LEU A 22 -53.41 -19.52 17.76
CA LEU A 22 -52.24 -20.28 17.34
C LEU A 22 -52.11 -20.39 15.81
N ALA A 23 -53.24 -20.51 15.10
CA ALA A 23 -53.24 -20.59 13.62
C ALA A 23 -52.87 -19.22 12.99
N LEU A 24 -53.27 -18.11 13.60
CA LEU A 24 -52.88 -16.78 13.13
C LEU A 24 -51.43 -16.42 13.45
N GLY A 25 -50.85 -16.97 14.53
CA GLY A 25 -49.43 -16.79 14.87
C GLY A 25 -48.49 -17.59 13.94
N ALA A 26 -48.93 -18.69 13.38
CA ALA A 26 -48.12 -19.49 12.44
C ALA A 26 -48.13 -18.90 11.01
N ALA A 27 -49.19 -18.16 10.63
CA ALA A 27 -49.25 -17.50 9.32
C ALA A 27 -48.44 -16.18 9.26
N ALA A 28 -48.18 -15.55 10.41
CA ALA A 28 -47.37 -14.32 10.47
C ALA A 28 -45.85 -14.53 10.40
N CYS A 29 -45.39 -15.80 10.55
CA CYS A 29 -43.97 -16.13 10.44
C CYS A 29 -43.54 -16.67 9.07
N SER A 30 -44.47 -16.81 8.11
CA SER A 30 -44.14 -17.35 6.78
C SER A 30 -43.88 -16.24 5.75
N ASP A 31 -43.97 -14.96 6.14
CA ASP A 31 -43.74 -13.83 5.26
C ASP A 31 -42.44 -13.03 5.61
N TRP A 32 -41.56 -13.65 6.40
CA TRP A 32 -40.17 -13.31 6.32
C TRP A 32 -39.66 -13.96 5.06
N THR A 33 -39.89 -13.29 3.95
CA THR A 33 -39.19 -13.53 2.72
C THR A 33 -37.73 -13.80 3.05
N GLU A 34 -37.24 -14.97 2.64
CA GLU A 34 -35.81 -15.19 2.47
C GLU A 34 -35.31 -13.90 1.84
N THR A 35 -34.36 -13.27 2.48
CA THR A 35 -33.65 -12.15 1.88
C THR A 35 -33.11 -12.70 0.58
N GLU A 36 -33.79 -12.41 -0.55
CA GLU A 36 -33.21 -12.66 -1.85
C GLU A 36 -31.86 -11.99 -1.79
N ALA A 37 -30.81 -12.79 -1.90
CA ALA A 37 -29.48 -12.26 -2.02
C ALA A 37 -29.51 -11.40 -3.28
N VAL A 38 -29.67 -10.08 -3.10
CA VAL A 38 -29.44 -9.13 -4.17
C VAL A 38 -27.97 -9.30 -4.50
N GLU A 39 -27.67 -10.00 -5.60
CA GLU A 39 -26.32 -10.01 -6.15
C GLU A 39 -25.99 -8.55 -6.45
N GLN A 40 -25.33 -7.91 -5.50
CA GLN A 40 -24.71 -6.62 -5.77
C GLN A 40 -23.61 -6.89 -6.79
N GLN A 41 -23.86 -6.57 -8.03
CA GLN A 41 -22.80 -6.44 -9.01
C GLN A 41 -21.97 -5.24 -8.61
N VAL A 42 -20.88 -5.50 -7.89
CA VAL A 42 -19.87 -4.49 -7.59
C VAL A 42 -19.20 -4.14 -8.92
N GLN A 43 -19.64 -3.04 -9.53
CA GLN A 43 -19.03 -2.52 -10.75
C GLN A 43 -17.81 -1.68 -10.37
N ARG A 44 -16.71 -1.86 -11.10
CA ARG A 44 -15.56 -0.96 -10.97
C ARG A 44 -15.96 0.46 -11.38
N PRO A 45 -15.32 1.52 -10.86
CA PRO A 45 -15.61 2.90 -11.27
C PRO A 45 -15.58 3.09 -12.79
N ALA A 46 -14.64 2.44 -13.48
CA ALA A 46 -14.53 2.44 -14.94
C ALA A 46 -15.79 1.87 -15.67
N ASP A 47 -16.48 0.92 -15.04
CA ASP A 47 -17.67 0.29 -15.61
C ASP A 47 -18.95 1.08 -15.30
N GLN A 48 -18.94 1.93 -14.26
CA GLN A 48 -20.07 2.78 -13.86
C GLN A 48 -20.18 4.02 -14.76
N ASP A 49 -19.08 4.71 -14.99
CA ASP A 49 -18.99 5.88 -15.88
C ASP A 49 -17.59 5.89 -16.53
N SER A 50 -17.51 5.26 -17.71
CA SER A 50 -16.25 5.13 -18.43
C SER A 50 -15.68 6.46 -18.95
N ALA A 51 -16.54 7.44 -19.22
CA ALA A 51 -16.09 8.75 -19.70
C ALA A 51 -15.48 9.56 -18.55
N PHE A 52 -16.16 9.62 -17.43
CA PHE A 52 -15.64 10.25 -16.21
C PHE A 52 -14.32 9.57 -15.75
N TRP A 53 -14.29 8.23 -15.74
CA TRP A 53 -13.09 7.48 -15.36
C TRP A 53 -11.90 7.80 -16.26
N ALA A 54 -12.12 7.87 -17.57
CA ALA A 54 -11.06 8.20 -18.53
C ALA A 54 -10.51 9.62 -18.30
N GLU A 55 -11.37 10.61 -18.05
CA GLU A 55 -10.98 12.00 -17.74
C GLU A 55 -10.22 12.06 -16.41
N TYR A 56 -10.74 11.42 -15.36
CA TYR A 56 -10.14 11.38 -14.05
C TYR A 56 -8.73 10.76 -14.06
N THR A 57 -8.58 9.58 -14.68
CA THR A 57 -7.28 8.91 -14.76
C THR A 57 -6.30 9.63 -15.69
N ALA A 58 -6.78 10.34 -16.71
CA ALA A 58 -5.93 11.20 -17.53
C ALA A 58 -5.38 12.38 -16.71
N ALA A 59 -6.21 13.02 -15.88
CA ALA A 59 -5.76 14.09 -14.98
C ALA A 59 -4.74 13.61 -13.95
N LEU A 60 -4.93 12.40 -13.38
CA LEU A 60 -3.95 11.78 -12.49
C LEU A 60 -2.60 11.52 -13.17
N ARG A 61 -2.60 10.99 -14.40
CA ARG A 61 -1.36 10.79 -15.16
C ARG A 61 -0.67 12.10 -15.50
N GLU A 62 -1.42 13.14 -15.85
CA GLU A 62 -0.87 14.48 -16.10
C GLU A 62 -0.22 15.05 -14.83
N TYR A 63 -0.90 14.93 -13.68
CA TYR A 63 -0.34 15.30 -12.38
C TYR A 63 0.98 14.56 -12.11
N LYS A 64 1.01 13.22 -12.23
CA LYS A 64 2.20 12.40 -11.96
C LYS A 64 3.33 12.59 -12.97
N GLN A 65 3.06 13.17 -14.14
CA GLN A 65 4.08 13.57 -15.11
C GLN A 65 4.56 15.02 -14.91
N SER A 66 3.86 15.82 -14.13
CA SER A 66 4.26 17.19 -13.79
C SER A 66 5.37 17.20 -12.73
N GLU A 67 5.99 18.34 -12.53
CA GLU A 67 6.93 18.55 -11.42
C GLU A 67 6.16 18.58 -10.08
N HIS A 68 6.43 17.61 -9.21
CA HIS A 68 5.82 17.46 -7.90
C HIS A 68 6.73 16.62 -6.99
N PHE A 69 6.46 16.59 -5.68
CA PHE A 69 7.15 15.71 -4.75
C PHE A 69 6.59 14.30 -4.87
N LEU A 70 7.46 13.32 -5.09
CA LEU A 70 7.08 11.93 -5.22
C LEU A 70 6.58 11.35 -3.90
N THR A 71 5.60 10.48 -4.02
CA THR A 71 5.09 9.67 -2.91
C THR A 71 5.27 8.18 -3.22
N TYR A 72 5.85 7.49 -2.26
CA TYR A 72 6.19 6.08 -2.34
C TYR A 72 5.59 5.35 -1.16
N ALA A 73 5.12 4.11 -1.33
CA ALA A 73 4.67 3.28 -0.22
C ALA A 73 5.15 1.83 -0.37
N ARG A 74 5.43 1.16 0.76
CA ARG A 74 5.53 -0.30 0.83
C ARG A 74 4.15 -0.89 1.09
N LEU A 75 3.79 -1.93 0.35
CA LEU A 75 2.56 -2.68 0.55
C LEU A 75 2.87 -4.18 0.69
N TYR A 76 2.41 -4.79 1.78
CA TYR A 76 2.38 -6.24 1.91
C TYR A 76 1.16 -6.79 1.18
N ASN A 77 1.31 -6.98 -0.14
CA ASN A 77 0.22 -7.29 -1.05
C ASN A 77 -0.30 -8.72 -0.89
N SER A 78 -1.61 -8.88 -0.99
CA SER A 78 -2.35 -10.15 -1.14
C SER A 78 -1.86 -11.30 -0.24
N PRO A 79 -1.75 -11.12 1.09
CA PRO A 79 -1.40 -12.23 1.99
C PRO A 79 -2.43 -13.35 1.92
N THR A 80 -2.01 -14.57 2.26
CA THR A 80 -2.90 -15.73 2.28
C THR A 80 -2.97 -16.31 3.70
N PRO A 81 -4.15 -16.26 4.37
CA PRO A 81 -5.38 -15.61 3.91
C PRO A 81 -5.28 -14.07 3.96
N SER A 82 -6.03 -13.38 3.09
CA SER A 82 -6.22 -11.95 3.20
C SER A 82 -7.02 -11.60 4.45
N ALA A 83 -6.63 -10.54 5.15
CA ALA A 83 -7.28 -10.11 6.38
C ALA A 83 -8.31 -8.99 6.13
N SER A 84 -8.05 -8.10 5.16
CA SER A 84 -8.91 -6.97 4.85
C SER A 84 -8.57 -6.37 3.49
N GLU A 85 -9.29 -5.31 3.10
CA GLU A 85 -9.05 -4.57 1.86
C GLU A 85 -7.70 -3.85 1.83
N LYS A 86 -7.10 -3.56 2.99
CA LYS A 86 -5.76 -2.96 3.08
C LYS A 86 -4.66 -3.77 2.40
N ASP A 87 -4.92 -5.06 2.16
CA ASP A 87 -3.99 -5.99 1.53
C ASP A 87 -3.93 -5.84 -0.01
N TYR A 88 -4.73 -4.92 -0.59
CA TYR A 88 -4.88 -4.77 -2.04
C TYR A 88 -4.53 -3.35 -2.51
N MET A 89 -3.86 -3.28 -3.68
CA MET A 89 -3.42 -2.02 -4.28
C MET A 89 -4.57 -1.06 -4.61
N ARG A 90 -5.76 -1.61 -4.92
CA ARG A 90 -6.97 -0.82 -5.24
C ARG A 90 -7.42 0.14 -4.13
N CYS A 91 -6.99 -0.11 -2.89
CA CYS A 91 -7.33 0.70 -1.72
C CYS A 91 -6.35 1.85 -1.45
N LEU A 92 -5.21 1.87 -2.15
CA LEU A 92 -4.20 2.91 -1.99
C LEU A 92 -4.69 4.27 -2.51
N PRO A 93 -4.20 5.38 -1.94
CA PRO A 93 -4.51 6.72 -2.44
C PRO A 93 -4.17 6.86 -3.93
N ASP A 94 -5.09 7.44 -4.71
CA ASP A 94 -4.95 7.55 -6.15
C ASP A 94 -3.76 8.42 -6.60
N SER A 95 -3.37 9.38 -5.76
CA SER A 95 -2.23 10.26 -6.02
C SER A 95 -0.87 9.62 -5.71
N LEU A 96 -0.83 8.39 -5.13
CA LEU A 96 0.41 7.68 -4.86
C LEU A 96 1.17 7.38 -6.16
N ASP A 97 2.46 7.75 -6.22
CA ASP A 97 3.26 7.62 -7.43
C ASP A 97 3.87 6.23 -7.59
N ILE A 98 4.40 5.68 -6.51
CA ILE A 98 5.14 4.42 -6.52
C ILE A 98 4.67 3.53 -5.37
N VAL A 99 4.38 2.27 -5.66
CA VAL A 99 4.16 1.24 -4.65
C VAL A 99 5.17 0.10 -4.83
N SER A 100 5.81 -0.29 -3.74
CA SER A 100 6.73 -1.42 -3.68
C SER A 100 6.04 -2.61 -3.00
N LEU A 101 5.92 -3.71 -3.72
CA LEU A 101 5.25 -4.92 -3.24
C LEU A 101 6.23 -5.76 -2.43
N THR A 102 6.01 -5.86 -1.11
CA THR A 102 6.88 -6.62 -0.20
C THR A 102 6.54 -8.11 -0.16
N ASN A 103 5.41 -8.52 -0.74
CA ASN A 103 5.00 -9.92 -0.92
C ASN A 103 4.90 -10.30 -2.41
N ALA A 104 5.74 -9.71 -3.25
CA ALA A 104 5.69 -9.89 -4.70
C ALA A 104 6.00 -11.33 -5.15
N ASP A 105 6.70 -12.13 -4.35
CA ASP A 105 6.90 -13.57 -4.58
C ASP A 105 5.56 -14.34 -4.66
N ASN A 106 4.52 -13.83 -4.00
CA ASN A 106 3.18 -14.40 -3.95
C ASN A 106 2.16 -13.54 -4.73
N PHE A 107 2.59 -12.94 -5.83
CA PHE A 107 1.73 -12.13 -6.69
C PHE A 107 0.46 -12.90 -7.07
N SER A 108 -0.69 -12.36 -6.71
CA SER A 108 -1.98 -13.04 -6.80
C SER A 108 -2.78 -12.61 -8.03
N ARG A 109 -3.90 -13.29 -8.29
CA ARG A 109 -4.87 -12.84 -9.30
C ARG A 109 -5.47 -11.47 -8.98
N PHE A 110 -5.57 -11.12 -7.69
CA PHE A 110 -6.10 -9.84 -7.27
C PHE A 110 -5.10 -8.70 -7.54
N ASP A 111 -3.80 -8.98 -7.36
CA ASP A 111 -2.75 -8.05 -7.77
C ASP A 111 -2.80 -7.81 -9.29
N ALA A 112 -2.98 -8.88 -10.09
CA ALA A 112 -3.11 -8.77 -11.54
C ALA A 112 -4.35 -7.96 -11.96
N GLU A 113 -5.47 -8.10 -11.25
CA GLU A 113 -6.67 -7.28 -11.47
C GLU A 113 -6.41 -5.80 -11.15
N ASP A 114 -5.66 -5.52 -10.07
CA ASP A 114 -5.35 -4.17 -9.62
C ASP A 114 -4.33 -3.47 -10.52
N MET A 115 -3.38 -4.20 -11.12
CA MET A 115 -2.36 -3.63 -12.02
C MET A 115 -2.98 -2.76 -13.12
N VAL A 116 -4.10 -3.20 -13.71
CA VAL A 116 -4.80 -2.43 -14.75
C VAL A 116 -5.17 -1.03 -14.22
N THR A 117 -5.76 -0.97 -13.02
CA THR A 117 -6.17 0.28 -12.38
C THR A 117 -4.96 1.13 -11.96
N MET A 118 -3.88 0.51 -11.47
CA MET A 118 -2.65 1.23 -11.13
C MET A 118 -2.05 1.92 -12.36
N HIS A 119 -1.94 1.22 -13.48
CA HIS A 119 -1.44 1.80 -14.73
C HIS A 119 -2.38 2.87 -15.30
N GLU A 120 -3.71 2.67 -15.23
CA GLU A 120 -4.67 3.70 -15.63
C GLU A 120 -4.49 5.01 -14.83
N LYS A 121 -4.18 4.92 -13.53
CA LYS A 121 -3.89 6.05 -12.65
C LYS A 121 -2.45 6.58 -12.78
N GLY A 122 -1.58 5.88 -13.50
CA GLY A 122 -0.16 6.22 -13.64
C GLY A 122 0.69 5.91 -12.41
N THR A 123 0.21 5.06 -11.50
CA THR A 123 0.99 4.56 -10.36
C THR A 123 1.96 3.49 -10.83
N ARG A 124 3.22 3.58 -10.41
CA ARG A 124 4.28 2.59 -10.69
C ARG A 124 4.28 1.51 -9.63
N VAL A 125 4.32 0.25 -10.04
CA VAL A 125 4.33 -0.90 -9.14
C VAL A 125 5.65 -1.65 -9.25
N LEU A 126 6.39 -1.74 -8.15
CA LEU A 126 7.72 -2.34 -8.10
C LEU A 126 7.72 -3.68 -7.37
N TYR A 127 8.57 -4.59 -7.81
CA TYR A 127 8.90 -5.81 -7.09
C TYR A 127 10.00 -5.51 -6.06
N GLN A 128 9.75 -5.74 -4.77
CA GLN A 128 10.78 -5.58 -3.74
C GLN A 128 11.66 -6.82 -3.62
N VAL A 129 12.96 -6.64 -3.72
CA VAL A 129 14.00 -7.61 -3.38
C VAL A 129 14.55 -7.27 -2.00
N ASP A 130 13.98 -7.84 -0.94
CA ASP A 130 14.47 -7.61 0.43
C ASP A 130 15.67 -8.52 0.73
N TYR A 131 16.85 -8.16 0.21
CA TYR A 131 18.07 -8.91 0.44
C TYR A 131 18.52 -8.88 1.91
N ALA A 132 18.37 -7.72 2.56
CA ALA A 132 18.80 -7.56 3.95
C ALA A 132 18.12 -8.57 4.89
N ALA A 133 16.82 -8.77 4.74
CA ALA A 133 16.05 -9.73 5.56
C ALA A 133 16.28 -11.18 5.11
N ARG A 134 16.51 -11.41 3.80
CA ARG A 134 16.49 -12.75 3.20
C ARG A 134 17.87 -13.34 2.90
N LYS A 135 18.96 -12.64 3.20
CA LYS A 135 20.33 -13.11 2.84
C LYS A 135 20.64 -14.52 3.33
N ALA A 136 20.09 -14.96 4.45
CA ALA A 136 20.28 -16.29 4.99
C ALA A 136 19.64 -17.41 4.13
N GLU A 137 18.76 -17.07 3.22
CA GLU A 137 18.12 -18.00 2.28
C GLU A 137 19.05 -18.34 1.11
N PHE A 138 20.07 -17.52 0.85
CA PHE A 138 20.99 -17.67 -0.26
C PHE A 138 22.30 -18.32 0.21
N ALA A 139 22.48 -19.61 -0.10
CA ALA A 139 23.66 -20.35 0.30
C ALA A 139 24.96 -19.81 -0.33
N ASP A 140 24.86 -19.23 -1.52
CA ASP A 140 25.97 -18.67 -2.29
C ASP A 140 25.48 -17.67 -3.37
N ALA A 141 26.40 -17.09 -4.11
CA ALA A 141 26.11 -16.15 -5.19
C ALA A 141 25.29 -16.78 -6.33
N ALA A 142 25.37 -18.09 -6.55
CA ALA A 142 24.58 -18.75 -7.60
C ALA A 142 23.11 -18.88 -7.18
N ALA A 143 22.85 -19.14 -5.89
CA ALA A 143 21.50 -19.13 -5.34
C ALA A 143 20.86 -17.74 -5.43
N LEU A 144 21.59 -16.67 -5.06
CA LEU A 144 21.14 -15.30 -5.23
C LEU A 144 20.84 -14.97 -6.70
N LYS A 145 21.74 -15.35 -7.61
CA LYS A 145 21.52 -15.15 -9.04
C LYS A 145 20.24 -15.84 -9.53
N THR A 146 20.03 -17.08 -9.13
CA THR A 146 18.83 -17.84 -9.51
C THR A 146 17.55 -17.15 -9.01
N TYR A 147 17.57 -16.62 -7.80
CA TYR A 147 16.48 -15.84 -7.26
C TYR A 147 16.23 -14.58 -8.09
N LEU A 148 17.28 -13.79 -8.38
CA LEU A 148 17.15 -12.57 -9.19
C LEU A 148 16.65 -12.85 -10.61
N ASP A 149 17.08 -13.94 -11.24
CA ASP A 149 16.54 -14.37 -12.54
C ASP A 149 15.03 -14.67 -12.45
N GLY A 150 14.56 -15.26 -11.35
CA GLY A 150 13.14 -15.46 -11.05
C GLY A 150 12.38 -14.14 -10.87
N VAL A 151 12.97 -13.19 -10.14
CA VAL A 151 12.40 -11.83 -9.95
C VAL A 151 12.21 -11.13 -11.30
N ILE A 152 13.24 -11.17 -12.16
CA ILE A 152 13.18 -10.56 -13.50
C ILE A 152 12.05 -11.18 -14.33
N ALA A 153 11.93 -12.51 -14.29
CA ALA A 153 10.85 -13.21 -14.99
C ALA A 153 9.45 -12.82 -14.43
N ALA A 154 9.33 -12.68 -13.10
CA ALA A 154 8.07 -12.27 -12.46
C ALA A 154 7.68 -10.83 -12.81
N VAL A 155 8.64 -9.90 -12.82
CA VAL A 155 8.39 -8.50 -13.24
C VAL A 155 7.88 -8.45 -14.67
N ALA A 156 8.50 -9.20 -15.58
CA ALA A 156 8.05 -9.24 -16.98
C ALA A 156 6.68 -9.92 -17.15
N ALA A 157 6.42 -11.00 -16.40
CA ALA A 157 5.17 -11.76 -16.51
C ALA A 157 3.96 -11.02 -15.94
N ASN A 158 4.18 -10.16 -14.92
CA ASN A 158 3.12 -9.45 -14.21
C ASN A 158 3.03 -7.95 -14.58
N ASP A 159 3.77 -7.54 -15.63
CA ASP A 159 3.80 -6.16 -16.12
C ASP A 159 4.15 -5.12 -15.03
N LEU A 160 5.12 -5.46 -14.15
CA LEU A 160 5.57 -4.56 -13.10
C LEU A 160 6.51 -3.49 -13.65
N ASP A 161 6.52 -2.32 -13.01
CA ASP A 161 7.24 -1.13 -13.46
C ASP A 161 8.70 -1.07 -12.99
N GLY A 162 9.25 -2.17 -12.49
CA GLY A 162 10.65 -2.27 -12.10
C GLY A 162 10.86 -2.92 -10.74
N TYR A 163 11.94 -2.49 -10.08
CA TYR A 163 12.47 -3.14 -8.90
C TYR A 163 12.73 -2.12 -7.80
N SER A 164 12.48 -2.52 -6.55
CA SER A 164 13.14 -1.94 -5.39
C SER A 164 13.99 -3.00 -4.69
N PHE A 165 15.01 -2.60 -3.95
CA PHE A 165 15.82 -3.56 -3.20
C PHE A 165 16.42 -2.95 -1.93
N THR A 166 16.64 -3.82 -0.92
CA THR A 166 17.46 -3.53 0.25
C THR A 166 18.83 -4.19 0.11
N ALA A 167 19.82 -3.76 0.91
CA ALA A 167 21.15 -4.32 0.94
C ALA A 167 21.60 -4.60 2.38
N ASP A 168 22.51 -5.56 2.54
CA ASP A 168 23.22 -5.76 3.79
C ASP A 168 24.51 -4.94 3.78
N PRO A 169 24.72 -4.04 4.78
CA PRO A 169 25.94 -3.23 4.87
C PRO A 169 27.25 -4.06 4.94
N LEU A 170 27.14 -5.32 5.34
CA LEU A 170 28.30 -6.23 5.47
C LEU A 170 28.53 -7.08 4.22
N ASP A 171 27.69 -6.96 3.17
CA ASP A 171 27.81 -7.75 1.93
C ASP A 171 27.79 -6.86 0.68
N ALA A 172 28.88 -6.14 0.50
CA ALA A 172 29.05 -5.29 -0.68
C ALA A 172 29.08 -6.09 -2.01
N THR A 173 29.49 -7.36 -1.97
CA THR A 173 29.55 -8.22 -3.16
C THR A 173 28.14 -8.59 -3.64
N ALA A 174 27.27 -8.99 -2.75
CA ALA A 174 25.88 -9.26 -3.09
C ALA A 174 25.17 -7.99 -3.56
N THR A 175 25.37 -6.85 -2.88
CA THR A 175 24.81 -5.56 -3.28
C THR A 175 25.21 -5.19 -4.72
N ALA A 176 26.50 -5.30 -5.05
CA ALA A 176 26.97 -5.04 -6.42
C ALA A 176 26.36 -6.01 -7.45
N SER A 177 26.20 -7.29 -7.10
CA SER A 177 25.55 -8.30 -7.94
C SER A 177 24.07 -7.96 -8.19
N ILE A 178 23.33 -7.55 -7.15
CA ILE A 178 21.92 -7.14 -7.25
C ILE A 178 21.82 -5.94 -8.20
N VAL A 179 22.59 -4.87 -7.95
CA VAL A 179 22.56 -3.68 -8.81
C VAL A 179 22.93 -4.01 -10.25
N ALA A 180 23.97 -4.78 -10.47
CA ALA A 180 24.41 -5.17 -11.82
C ALA A 180 23.32 -5.97 -12.55
N THR A 181 22.71 -6.94 -11.87
CA THR A 181 21.71 -7.84 -12.46
C THR A 181 20.41 -7.07 -12.78
N LEU A 182 19.86 -6.35 -11.79
CA LEU A 182 18.57 -5.65 -11.95
C LEU A 182 18.70 -4.46 -12.92
N SER A 183 19.80 -3.69 -12.87
CA SER A 183 20.00 -2.58 -13.82
C SER A 183 20.17 -3.03 -15.25
N ALA A 184 20.78 -4.22 -15.47
CA ALA A 184 20.91 -4.79 -16.83
C ALA A 184 19.60 -5.37 -17.37
N ALA A 185 18.70 -5.81 -16.49
CA ALA A 185 17.38 -6.33 -16.85
C ALA A 185 16.33 -5.25 -17.04
N LYS A 186 16.55 -4.06 -16.48
CA LYS A 186 15.63 -2.94 -16.54
C LYS A 186 15.39 -2.50 -17.99
N THR A 187 14.12 -2.41 -18.39
CA THR A 187 13.69 -1.88 -19.67
C THR A 187 13.37 -0.40 -19.60
N ASP A 188 13.21 0.25 -20.75
CA ASP A 188 12.82 1.67 -20.81
C ASP A 188 11.53 1.93 -20.02
N GLY A 189 11.59 2.95 -19.18
CA GLY A 189 10.46 3.33 -18.32
C GLY A 189 10.36 2.57 -16.99
N GLN A 190 11.08 1.47 -16.79
CA GLN A 190 11.15 0.80 -15.50
C GLN A 190 12.08 1.52 -14.53
N LEU A 191 11.82 1.37 -13.22
CA LEU A 191 12.59 1.97 -12.14
C LEU A 191 13.47 0.94 -11.44
N LEU A 192 14.62 1.40 -10.93
CA LEU A 192 15.45 0.70 -9.95
C LEU A 192 15.63 1.60 -8.73
N VAL A 193 14.98 1.25 -7.64
CA VAL A 193 14.97 2.01 -6.39
C VAL A 193 15.77 1.28 -5.33
N TYR A 194 16.68 1.97 -4.69
CA TYR A 194 17.40 1.43 -3.53
C TYR A 194 16.77 1.94 -2.23
N GLU A 195 16.48 1.04 -1.32
CA GLU A 195 15.89 1.33 -0.01
C GLU A 195 16.94 1.07 1.08
N GLY A 196 17.60 2.14 1.55
CA GLY A 196 18.66 2.02 2.54
C GLY A 196 19.66 3.17 2.54
N ASN A 197 20.75 3.02 3.31
CA ASN A 197 21.82 4.00 3.34
C ASN A 197 22.70 3.90 2.06
N PRO A 198 22.74 4.95 1.21
CA PRO A 198 23.46 4.91 -0.06
C PRO A 198 24.98 4.71 0.07
N LEU A 199 25.55 4.89 1.25
CA LEU A 199 26.97 4.58 1.51
C LEU A 199 27.27 3.07 1.42
N PHE A 200 26.25 2.21 1.49
CA PHE A 200 26.41 0.75 1.34
C PHE A 200 26.37 0.30 -0.12
N VAL A 201 26.08 1.21 -1.05
CA VAL A 201 26.17 0.96 -2.49
C VAL A 201 27.44 1.59 -3.02
N ALA A 202 28.22 0.84 -3.83
CA ALA A 202 29.43 1.34 -4.43
C ALA A 202 29.14 2.60 -5.28
N GLU A 203 30.06 3.57 -5.25
CA GLU A 203 29.89 4.86 -5.94
C GLU A 203 29.51 4.69 -7.43
N ALA A 204 30.19 3.80 -8.13
CA ALA A 204 29.92 3.53 -9.54
C ALA A 204 28.51 2.92 -9.79
N ASP A 205 27.93 2.29 -8.79
CA ASP A 205 26.61 1.67 -8.88
C ASP A 205 25.46 2.63 -8.52
N ARG A 206 25.74 3.68 -7.73
CA ARG A 206 24.72 4.69 -7.37
C ARG A 206 24.14 5.42 -8.58
N ALA A 207 24.94 5.57 -9.64
CA ALA A 207 24.49 6.20 -10.89
C ALA A 207 23.44 5.37 -11.65
N LYS A 208 23.33 4.05 -11.37
CA LYS A 208 22.37 3.14 -12.00
C LYS A 208 20.99 3.17 -11.32
N LEU A 209 20.90 3.76 -10.12
CA LEU A 209 19.66 3.87 -9.37
C LEU A 209 18.85 5.06 -9.88
N ASP A 210 17.54 4.92 -10.02
CA ASP A 210 16.67 6.05 -10.36
C ASP A 210 16.39 6.88 -9.10
N TYR A 211 16.04 6.22 -7.99
CA TYR A 211 15.80 6.84 -6.68
C TYR A 211 16.48 6.07 -5.56
N VAL A 212 16.71 6.79 -4.46
CA VAL A 212 17.14 6.24 -3.18
C VAL A 212 16.11 6.63 -2.12
N VAL A 213 15.53 5.65 -1.46
CA VAL A 213 14.74 5.85 -0.26
C VAL A 213 15.68 5.71 0.93
N LEU A 214 15.97 6.82 1.59
CA LEU A 214 16.87 6.83 2.74
C LEU A 214 16.23 6.14 3.94
N ASP A 215 16.97 5.28 4.57
CA ASP A 215 16.68 4.47 5.75
C ASP A 215 16.46 5.37 7.00
N THR A 216 15.34 6.07 7.03
CA THR A 216 14.99 7.04 8.08
C THR A 216 13.73 6.68 8.87
N GLU A 217 13.10 5.54 8.58
CA GLU A 217 11.85 5.12 9.24
C GLU A 217 12.00 4.87 10.74
N ALA A 218 13.21 4.49 11.18
CA ALA A 218 13.54 4.31 12.60
C ALA A 218 14.10 5.57 13.26
N THR A 219 14.25 6.67 12.52
CA THR A 219 14.79 7.94 13.04
C THR A 219 13.72 8.68 13.82
N THR A 220 14.01 9.00 15.07
CA THR A 220 13.05 9.61 15.99
C THR A 220 13.34 11.09 16.28
N ASP A 221 14.44 11.64 15.80
CA ASP A 221 14.79 13.05 16.04
C ASP A 221 15.35 13.73 14.78
N ILE A 222 15.03 14.99 14.64
CA ILE A 222 15.38 15.80 13.45
C ILE A 222 16.88 16.06 13.32
N THR A 223 17.64 16.08 14.41
CA THR A 223 19.09 16.29 14.35
C THR A 223 19.78 15.11 13.66
N THR A 224 19.42 13.90 14.05
CA THR A 224 19.86 12.66 13.39
C THR A 224 19.43 12.62 11.94
N LEU A 225 18.16 12.98 11.64
CA LEU A 225 17.64 13.06 10.28
C LEU A 225 18.46 14.01 9.40
N LYS A 226 18.74 15.22 9.89
CA LYS A 226 19.60 16.20 9.17
C LYS A 226 20.97 15.61 8.84
N LEU A 227 21.59 14.89 9.77
CA LEU A 227 22.88 14.25 9.56
C LEU A 227 22.79 13.14 8.50
N GLN A 228 21.74 12.32 8.53
CA GLN A 228 21.52 11.28 7.52
C GLN A 228 21.35 11.89 6.11
N VAL A 229 20.57 12.97 5.96
CA VAL A 229 20.39 13.66 4.68
C VAL A 229 21.71 14.25 4.18
N VAL A 230 22.50 14.91 5.06
CA VAL A 230 23.83 15.44 4.70
C VAL A 230 24.78 14.33 4.27
N ASN A 231 24.75 13.17 4.94
CA ASN A 231 25.57 12.01 4.55
C ASN A 231 25.14 11.47 3.18
N ALA A 232 23.84 11.36 2.92
CA ALA A 232 23.31 10.85 1.65
C ALA A 232 23.63 11.82 0.48
N THR A 233 23.44 13.12 0.66
CA THR A 233 23.65 14.10 -0.40
C THR A 233 25.12 14.51 -0.54
N GLY A 234 25.80 14.82 0.58
CA GLY A 234 27.15 15.33 0.58
C GLY A 234 28.23 14.26 0.43
N TYR A 235 28.14 13.15 1.18
CA TYR A 235 29.19 12.10 1.14
C TYR A 235 28.88 11.00 0.15
N ALA A 236 27.61 10.52 0.08
CA ALA A 236 27.25 9.53 -0.91
C ALA A 236 26.99 10.13 -2.29
N GLY A 237 26.82 11.45 -2.41
CA GLY A 237 26.64 12.15 -3.68
C GLY A 237 25.29 11.87 -4.35
N ILE A 238 24.26 11.53 -3.58
CA ILE A 238 22.91 11.39 -4.12
C ILE A 238 22.32 12.78 -4.37
N ALA A 239 21.91 13.04 -5.59
CA ALA A 239 21.26 14.30 -5.93
C ALA A 239 19.92 14.43 -5.16
N PRO A 240 19.62 15.62 -4.59
CA PRO A 240 18.41 15.81 -3.78
C PRO A 240 17.13 15.36 -4.48
N GLU A 241 17.00 15.61 -5.78
CA GLU A 241 15.87 15.22 -6.63
C GLU A 241 15.75 13.70 -6.85
N ARG A 242 16.65 12.90 -6.29
CA ARG A 242 16.61 11.43 -6.32
C ARG A 242 16.51 10.81 -4.92
N LEU A 243 16.45 11.63 -3.86
CA LEU A 243 16.43 11.17 -2.47
C LEU A 243 15.03 11.32 -1.87
N LEU A 244 14.43 10.19 -1.47
CA LEU A 244 13.20 10.17 -0.66
C LEU A 244 13.56 9.89 0.80
N LEU A 245 12.75 10.39 1.72
CA LEU A 245 12.86 10.08 3.15
C LEU A 245 11.81 9.03 3.54
N ALA A 246 12.20 7.99 4.27
CA ALA A 246 11.27 6.98 4.76
C ALA A 246 10.69 7.37 6.13
N ALA A 247 9.38 7.13 6.31
CA ALA A 247 8.69 7.23 7.59
C ALA A 247 7.73 6.07 7.76
N ALA A 248 7.63 5.51 8.97
CA ALA A 248 6.68 4.43 9.27
C ALA A 248 5.37 4.98 9.86
N ALA A 249 4.23 4.45 9.40
CA ALA A 249 2.94 4.78 9.98
C ALA A 249 2.85 4.32 11.44
N GLY A 250 2.43 5.23 12.32
CA GLY A 250 2.37 4.98 13.75
C GLY A 250 3.67 5.23 14.52
N ALA A 251 4.78 5.57 13.82
CA ALA A 251 6.00 5.99 14.48
C ALA A 251 5.97 7.48 14.85
N PRO A 252 6.65 7.91 15.95
CA PRO A 252 6.84 9.30 16.28
C PRO A 252 8.11 9.88 15.64
N LEU A 253 8.09 11.18 15.36
CA LEU A 253 9.27 11.99 15.07
C LEU A 253 9.24 13.25 15.94
N TYR A 254 10.31 13.53 16.67
CA TYR A 254 10.42 14.67 17.56
C TYR A 254 11.11 15.83 16.86
N ASP A 255 10.51 17.02 16.94
CA ASP A 255 11.08 18.26 16.41
C ASP A 255 12.25 18.78 17.28
N GLU A 256 12.79 19.95 16.95
CA GLU A 256 13.89 20.58 17.71
C GLU A 256 13.52 20.99 19.13
N GLU A 257 12.20 21.11 19.43
CA GLU A 257 11.65 21.47 20.75
C GLU A 257 11.23 20.21 21.53
N VAL A 258 11.51 19.02 20.98
CA VAL A 258 11.17 17.71 21.54
C VAL A 258 9.64 17.51 21.62
N VAL A 259 8.90 18.14 20.72
CA VAL A 259 7.46 17.88 20.56
C VAL A 259 7.30 16.68 19.63
N GLU A 260 6.41 15.77 20.02
CA GLU A 260 6.08 14.57 19.26
C GLU A 260 5.09 14.86 18.15
N HIS A 261 5.42 14.39 16.93
CA HIS A 261 4.59 14.46 15.75
C HIS A 261 4.44 13.08 15.12
N ALA A 262 3.40 12.89 14.29
CA ALA A 262 3.30 11.69 13.46
C ALA A 262 4.43 11.70 12.42
N ALA A 263 5.24 10.64 12.38
CA ALA A 263 6.46 10.61 11.55
C ALA A 263 6.17 10.86 10.06
N ILE A 264 5.09 10.31 9.49
CA ILE A 264 4.75 10.51 8.07
C ILE A 264 4.53 12.00 7.75
N THR A 265 3.74 12.70 8.54
CA THR A 265 3.42 14.13 8.31
C THR A 265 4.64 15.00 8.54
N GLU A 266 5.35 14.79 9.65
CA GLU A 266 6.55 15.55 9.96
C GLU A 266 7.66 15.33 8.92
N MET A 267 7.84 14.07 8.45
CA MET A 267 8.82 13.76 7.41
C MET A 267 8.50 14.45 6.08
N ALA A 268 7.21 14.60 5.73
CA ALA A 268 6.79 15.35 4.55
C ALA A 268 7.28 16.82 4.62
N GLU A 269 7.16 17.46 5.78
CA GLU A 269 7.71 18.82 5.98
C GLU A 269 9.24 18.85 5.83
N ARG A 270 9.92 17.77 6.27
CA ARG A 270 11.39 17.66 6.18
C ARG A 270 11.86 17.41 4.75
N VAL A 271 11.08 16.73 3.91
CA VAL A 271 11.35 16.64 2.45
C VAL A 271 11.53 18.01 1.83
N VAL A 272 10.69 18.98 2.20
CA VAL A 272 10.75 20.35 1.72
C VAL A 272 11.90 21.12 2.39
N SER A 273 11.98 21.09 3.71
CA SER A 273 12.87 21.96 4.50
C SER A 273 14.33 21.53 4.48
N LEU A 274 14.65 20.25 4.25
CA LEU A 274 16.00 19.72 4.13
C LEU A 274 16.52 19.63 2.68
N GLY A 275 15.70 20.09 1.70
CA GLY A 275 16.03 20.01 0.29
C GLY A 275 15.70 21.26 -0.49
N PRO A 276 14.77 21.24 -1.48
CA PRO A 276 13.77 20.17 -1.71
C PRO A 276 14.38 18.83 -2.11
N LEU A 277 13.87 17.74 -1.52
CA LEU A 277 14.23 16.36 -1.86
C LEU A 277 13.23 15.80 -2.88
N ALA A 278 13.46 14.55 -3.36
CA ALA A 278 12.55 13.92 -4.31
C ALA A 278 11.14 13.69 -3.74
N GLY A 279 11.04 13.27 -2.47
CA GLY A 279 9.74 12.99 -1.88
C GLY A 279 9.79 12.17 -0.59
N LEU A 280 8.64 11.57 -0.28
CA LEU A 280 8.38 10.78 0.92
C LEU A 280 8.13 9.31 0.58
N ALA A 281 8.66 8.39 1.39
CA ALA A 281 8.32 6.98 1.37
C ALA A 281 7.61 6.59 2.68
N ALA A 282 6.38 6.09 2.57
CA ALA A 282 5.58 5.62 3.70
C ALA A 282 5.71 4.10 3.85
N TYR A 283 6.10 3.67 5.04
CA TYR A 283 6.21 2.27 5.43
C TYR A 283 5.14 1.92 6.47
N ASP A 284 4.89 0.63 6.68
CA ASP A 284 3.89 0.13 7.64
C ASP A 284 2.51 0.78 7.46
N ILE A 285 2.14 1.08 6.22
CA ILE A 285 0.92 1.82 5.87
C ILE A 285 -0.37 1.10 6.27
N ASP A 286 -0.30 -0.18 6.58
CA ASP A 286 -1.41 -0.94 7.12
C ASP A 286 -1.85 -0.45 8.51
N ASN A 287 -0.98 0.22 9.26
CA ASN A 287 -1.30 0.92 10.51
C ASN A 287 -2.06 2.23 10.29
N ASP A 288 -2.02 2.78 9.06
CA ASP A 288 -2.72 4.01 8.64
C ASP A 288 -4.01 3.71 7.84
N TYR A 289 -4.33 2.41 7.60
CA TYR A 289 -5.42 2.07 6.70
C TYR A 289 -6.78 2.47 7.22
N TYR A 290 -7.10 2.15 8.48
CA TYR A 290 -8.46 2.27 8.99
C TYR A 290 -8.68 3.55 9.77
N ASP A 291 -9.54 4.39 9.25
CA ASP A 291 -10.10 5.56 9.93
C ASP A 291 -11.60 5.67 9.62
N VAL A 292 -12.36 6.39 10.48
CA VAL A 292 -13.81 6.51 10.35
C VAL A 292 -14.26 7.39 9.18
N GLU A 293 -13.38 8.25 8.68
CA GLU A 293 -13.71 9.22 7.63
C GLU A 293 -13.12 8.82 6.27
N ARG A 294 -11.88 8.31 6.27
CA ARG A 294 -11.17 7.93 5.03
C ARG A 294 -10.06 6.92 5.29
N ASN A 295 -9.72 6.12 4.30
CA ASN A 295 -8.56 5.23 4.37
C ASN A 295 -7.26 6.03 4.23
N TYR A 296 -6.20 5.58 4.90
CA TYR A 296 -4.86 6.18 4.85
C TYR A 296 -4.84 7.69 5.12
N PRO A 297 -5.36 8.17 6.27
CA PRO A 297 -5.44 9.61 6.56
C PRO A 297 -4.07 10.28 6.62
N LEU A 298 -3.08 9.68 7.31
CA LEU A 298 -1.74 10.26 7.45
C LEU A 298 -1.01 10.34 6.10
N LEU A 299 -1.07 9.27 5.30
CA LEU A 299 -0.48 9.26 3.97
C LEU A 299 -1.16 10.28 3.05
N SER A 300 -2.50 10.35 3.09
CA SER A 300 -3.26 11.32 2.29
C SER A 300 -2.96 12.76 2.68
N ASP A 301 -2.80 13.05 3.98
CA ASP A 301 -2.43 14.37 4.47
C ASP A 301 -1.00 14.73 4.07
N ALA A 302 -0.07 13.80 4.15
CA ALA A 302 1.31 14.02 3.70
C ALA A 302 1.38 14.30 2.19
N ILE A 303 0.62 13.56 1.37
CA ILE A 303 0.51 13.84 -0.08
C ILE A 303 0.00 15.25 -0.32
N GLN A 304 -1.07 15.66 0.37
CA GLN A 304 -1.65 16.98 0.22
C GLN A 304 -0.73 18.09 0.73
N LEU A 305 0.06 17.84 1.78
CA LEU A 305 1.06 18.78 2.30
C LEU A 305 2.21 19.00 1.30
N LEU A 306 2.71 17.91 0.71
CA LEU A 306 3.77 17.96 -0.30
C LEU A 306 3.29 18.61 -1.60
N ASN A 307 2.07 18.28 -2.03
CA ASN A 307 1.50 18.63 -3.31
C ASN A 307 0.10 19.24 -3.15
N PRO A 308 -0.01 20.47 -2.61
CA PRO A 308 -1.31 21.08 -2.36
C PRO A 308 -2.09 21.28 -3.66
N SER A 309 -3.40 20.97 -3.63
CA SER A 309 -4.30 21.23 -4.74
C SER A 309 -4.34 22.71 -5.06
N LYS A 310 -4.20 23.06 -6.34
CA LYS A 310 -4.25 24.45 -6.83
C LYS A 310 -5.69 24.93 -6.95
#